data_d484a8afd76ca2d2f8c823db40809c15
#
_entry.id   d484a8afd76ca2d2f8c823db40809c15
#
_cell.length_a   1.000
_cell.length_b   1.000
_cell.length_c   1.000
_cell.angle_alpha   90.00
_cell.angle_beta   90.00
_cell.angle_gamma   90.00
#
_symmetry.space_group_name_H-M   'P 1'
#
loop_
_entity.id
_entity.type
_entity.pdbx_description
1 polymer ?
#
loop_
_entity_poly.entity_id
_entity_poly.type
_entity_poly.pdbx_seq_one_letter_code
_entity_poly.pdbx_strand_id
1 'polypeptide(L)'
;MTEASQFNILCRGQLEYFASQPNVDITLVCGGNYSDIEKLKSRNIGNVKFIKLVRQPSVFVDFIALIQLFWFFLFNRFDAIVYSTPKALLLGSLSSCFAFQKRRIALVRGRAYENFAGKKRIFFELLDKVCLKVSHQVIFISNELKKMYLNENLTSKNKSFVIGAGSSNGVDTIKFSPIKFEKNNKLFSIVVMGRVCFDKGIEDLYKILKDINSEDLEIKIVGRVEDDESQSVLNNILAEHDYVKYYNHVDSPAEFFSQADLHLFLSHREGFGNVAIEAASCNVPTFCYDISGLKDSVMNNVSGKRFDFQDYISIAKAINEAKANPDRFKESYSGSRAWVLENFSQEKVWEEYLRFYLL
;
A
#
# COMPACT_ATOMS: atom_id res chain seq x y z
N MET A 1 8.67 -11.39 7.47
CA MET A 1 8.85 -9.93 7.28
C MET A 1 9.96 -9.39 8.18
N THR A 2 10.45 -8.16 7.96
CA THR A 2 11.54 -7.62 8.79
C THR A 2 11.10 -7.39 10.24
N GLU A 3 9.94 -6.79 10.45
CA GLU A 3 9.42 -6.43 11.78
C GLU A 3 8.00 -6.93 12.00
N ALA A 4 7.64 -7.21 13.26
CA ALA A 4 6.32 -7.68 13.66
C ALA A 4 5.22 -6.66 13.35
N SER A 5 5.50 -5.36 13.47
CA SER A 5 4.60 -4.27 13.08
C SER A 5 4.08 -4.40 11.65
N GLN A 6 4.94 -4.87 10.73
CA GLN A 6 4.56 -5.07 9.32
C GLN A 6 3.52 -6.19 9.15
N PHE A 7 3.60 -7.26 9.93
CA PHE A 7 2.55 -8.28 9.95
C PHE A 7 1.24 -7.72 10.52
N ASN A 8 1.34 -6.90 11.58
CA ASN A 8 0.17 -6.31 12.24
C ASN A 8 -0.58 -5.32 11.32
N ILE A 9 0.11 -4.67 10.39
CA ILE A 9 -0.46 -3.67 9.49
C ILE A 9 -0.80 -4.29 8.12
N LEU A 10 0.18 -4.91 7.45
CA LEU A 10 0.06 -5.32 6.05
C LEU A 10 -0.68 -6.64 5.83
N CYS A 11 -0.83 -7.46 6.89
CA CYS A 11 -1.48 -8.76 6.83
C CYS A 11 -2.61 -8.89 7.87
N ARG A 12 -3.21 -7.76 8.23
CA ARG A 12 -4.34 -7.74 9.15
C ARG A 12 -5.55 -8.45 8.53
N GLY A 13 -6.19 -9.34 9.26
CA GLY A 13 -7.31 -10.17 8.78
C GLY A 13 -6.86 -11.33 7.91
N GLN A 14 -5.91 -11.13 7.00
CA GLN A 14 -5.43 -12.14 6.06
C GLN A 14 -4.83 -13.37 6.75
N LEU A 15 -4.00 -13.16 7.77
CA LEU A 15 -3.36 -14.26 8.49
C LEU A 15 -4.36 -15.01 9.37
N GLU A 16 -5.34 -14.32 9.96
CA GLU A 16 -6.47 -14.93 10.66
C GLU A 16 -7.29 -15.80 9.71
N TYR A 17 -7.59 -15.32 8.52
CA TYR A 17 -8.27 -16.09 7.50
C TYR A 17 -7.47 -17.34 7.10
N PHE A 18 -6.14 -17.21 6.89
CA PHE A 18 -5.30 -18.36 6.56
C PHE A 18 -5.24 -19.38 7.71
N ALA A 19 -5.10 -18.90 8.94
CA ALA A 19 -5.06 -19.77 10.14
C ALA A 19 -6.38 -20.50 10.41
N SER A 20 -7.51 -19.98 9.95
CA SER A 20 -8.82 -20.63 10.06
C SER A 20 -9.03 -21.75 9.04
N GLN A 21 -8.18 -21.88 8.05
CA GLN A 21 -8.33 -22.90 7.01
C GLN A 21 -7.78 -24.25 7.46
N PRO A 22 -8.44 -25.38 7.08
CA PRO A 22 -7.98 -26.71 7.48
C PRO A 22 -6.61 -27.02 6.86
N ASN A 23 -5.75 -27.66 7.64
CA ASN A 23 -4.40 -28.08 7.22
C ASN A 23 -3.44 -26.94 6.84
N VAL A 24 -3.65 -25.75 7.40
CA VAL A 24 -2.74 -24.61 7.20
C VAL A 24 -2.05 -24.26 8.53
N ASP A 25 -0.75 -24.54 8.59
CA ASP A 25 0.11 -24.17 9.70
C ASP A 25 0.96 -22.96 9.34
N ILE A 26 0.91 -21.91 10.14
CA ILE A 26 1.61 -20.66 9.89
C ILE A 26 2.78 -20.50 10.86
N THR A 27 3.95 -20.20 10.32
CA THR A 27 5.10 -19.74 11.10
C THR A 27 5.52 -18.34 10.63
N LEU A 28 5.47 -17.38 11.53
CA LEU A 28 5.84 -15.99 11.28
C LEU A 28 7.24 -15.73 11.80
N VAL A 29 8.14 -15.31 10.90
CA VAL A 29 9.53 -14.98 11.25
C VAL A 29 9.73 -13.47 11.13
N CYS A 30 10.10 -12.81 12.23
CA CYS A 30 10.30 -11.36 12.27
C CYS A 30 11.21 -10.93 13.42
N GLY A 31 11.70 -9.70 13.31
CA GLY A 31 12.25 -8.90 14.41
C GLY A 31 11.26 -7.85 14.90
N GLY A 32 11.78 -6.76 15.43
CA GLY A 32 10.99 -5.64 15.90
C GLY A 32 11.02 -5.48 17.42
N ASN A 33 10.22 -4.54 17.93
CA ASN A 33 10.12 -4.28 19.36
C ASN A 33 9.20 -5.29 20.07
N TYR A 34 9.35 -5.37 21.39
CA TYR A 34 8.60 -6.33 22.21
C TYR A 34 7.08 -6.15 22.12
N SER A 35 6.61 -4.90 22.14
CA SER A 35 5.17 -4.60 22.08
C SER A 35 4.52 -5.11 20.78
N ASP A 36 5.16 -4.89 19.64
CA ASP A 36 4.65 -5.37 18.34
C ASP A 36 4.65 -6.89 18.23
N ILE A 37 5.65 -7.55 18.83
CA ILE A 37 5.77 -9.01 18.87
C ILE A 37 4.65 -9.60 19.76
N GLU A 38 4.42 -9.05 20.94
CA GLU A 38 3.34 -9.50 21.81
C GLU A 38 1.97 -9.26 21.15
N LYS A 39 1.76 -8.12 20.49
CA LYS A 39 0.56 -7.87 19.70
C LYS A 39 0.40 -8.88 18.57
N LEU A 40 1.51 -9.29 17.90
CA LEU A 40 1.45 -10.32 16.87
C LEU A 40 1.10 -11.70 17.44
N LYS A 41 1.67 -12.07 18.60
CA LYS A 41 1.36 -13.33 19.28
C LYS A 41 -0.08 -13.38 19.78
N SER A 42 -0.62 -12.27 20.31
CA SER A 42 -2.00 -12.20 20.82
C SER A 42 -3.06 -12.42 19.73
N ARG A 43 -2.70 -12.32 18.46
CA ARG A 43 -3.58 -12.63 17.33
C ARG A 43 -3.84 -14.13 17.15
N ASN A 44 -3.05 -15.00 17.78
CA ASN A 44 -3.20 -16.47 17.73
C ASN A 44 -3.27 -17.06 16.30
N ILE A 45 -2.47 -16.53 15.39
CA ILE A 45 -2.46 -16.87 13.97
C ILE A 45 -1.36 -17.87 13.58
N GLY A 46 -0.66 -18.45 14.53
CA GLY A 46 0.41 -19.43 14.31
C GLY A 46 1.66 -19.19 15.15
N ASN A 47 2.72 -19.88 14.84
CA ASN A 47 3.99 -19.80 15.58
C ASN A 47 4.75 -18.51 15.23
N VAL A 48 5.18 -17.74 16.22
CA VAL A 48 6.00 -16.55 16.04
C VAL A 48 7.44 -16.84 16.44
N LYS A 49 8.34 -16.85 15.47
CA LYS A 49 9.79 -16.99 15.66
C LYS A 49 10.46 -15.63 15.60
N PHE A 50 11.03 -15.22 16.71
CA PHE A 50 11.86 -14.02 16.76
C PHE A 50 13.26 -14.29 16.21
N ILE A 51 13.70 -13.44 15.27
CA ILE A 51 15.09 -13.30 14.82
C ILE A 51 15.38 -11.81 14.80
N LYS A 52 16.54 -11.39 15.31
CA LYS A 52 16.89 -9.98 15.40
C LYS A 52 17.09 -9.37 14.00
N LEU A 53 15.99 -9.01 13.38
CA LEU A 53 15.95 -8.26 12.12
C LEU A 53 15.66 -6.80 12.46
N VAL A 54 16.46 -5.87 11.94
CA VAL A 54 16.28 -4.42 12.12
C VAL A 54 16.03 -3.76 10.77
N ARG A 55 15.19 -2.72 10.74
CA ARG A 55 14.80 -2.07 9.46
C ARG A 55 15.99 -1.40 8.77
N GLN A 56 16.85 -0.74 9.56
CA GLN A 56 18.05 -0.08 9.03
C GLN A 56 19.11 -1.10 8.60
N PRO A 57 19.87 -0.84 7.53
CA PRO A 57 20.99 -1.69 7.12
C PRO A 57 22.08 -1.76 8.22
N SER A 58 22.47 -2.97 8.59
CA SER A 58 23.54 -3.22 9.55
C SER A 58 24.25 -4.52 9.17
N VAL A 59 25.44 -4.41 8.59
CA VAL A 59 26.17 -5.57 8.04
C VAL A 59 26.34 -6.67 9.07
N PHE A 60 26.75 -6.33 10.28
CA PHE A 60 27.00 -7.32 11.34
C PHE A 60 25.71 -7.99 11.84
N VAL A 61 24.67 -7.19 12.12
CA VAL A 61 23.36 -7.73 12.57
C VAL A 61 22.72 -8.57 11.47
N ASP A 62 22.81 -8.10 10.22
CA ASP A 62 22.23 -8.78 9.07
C ASP A 62 22.95 -10.11 8.78
N PHE A 63 24.29 -10.18 8.98
CA PHE A 63 25.05 -11.41 8.85
C PHE A 63 24.66 -12.44 9.93
N ILE A 64 24.53 -12.01 11.19
CA ILE A 64 24.05 -12.91 12.26
C ILE A 64 22.64 -13.39 11.97
N ALA A 65 21.75 -12.50 11.54
CA ALA A 65 20.39 -12.85 11.17
C ALA A 65 20.34 -13.85 10.00
N LEU A 66 21.22 -13.71 9.01
CA LEU A 66 21.33 -14.63 7.89
C LEU A 66 21.71 -16.06 8.37
N ILE A 67 22.69 -16.16 9.29
CA ILE A 67 23.10 -17.43 9.89
C ILE A 67 21.95 -18.05 10.70
N GLN A 68 21.26 -17.24 11.53
CA GLN A 68 20.12 -17.72 12.31
C GLN A 68 18.97 -18.20 11.44
N LEU A 69 18.64 -17.48 10.35
CA LEU A 69 17.66 -17.88 9.36
C LEU A 69 18.07 -19.15 8.62
N PHE A 70 19.35 -19.27 8.24
CA PHE A 70 19.87 -20.48 7.59
C PHE A 70 19.68 -21.72 8.46
N TRP A 71 20.12 -21.68 9.73
CA TRP A 71 19.95 -22.80 10.65
C TRP A 71 18.47 -23.08 10.94
N PHE A 72 17.65 -22.03 11.09
CA PHE A 72 16.22 -22.20 11.27
C PHE A 72 15.59 -22.95 10.09
N PHE A 73 15.87 -22.57 8.85
CA PHE A 73 15.36 -23.23 7.65
C PHE A 73 16.01 -24.61 7.39
N LEU A 74 17.22 -24.85 7.86
CA LEU A 74 17.87 -26.14 7.72
C LEU A 74 17.17 -27.23 8.56
N PHE A 75 16.76 -26.87 9.78
CA PHE A 75 16.10 -27.80 10.70
C PHE A 75 14.56 -27.79 10.61
N ASN A 76 13.97 -26.84 9.90
CA ASN A 76 12.52 -26.78 9.72
C ASN A 76 12.20 -26.74 8.23
N ARG A 77 11.34 -27.65 7.79
CA ARG A 77 10.88 -27.72 6.40
C ARG A 77 9.50 -27.12 6.28
N PHE A 78 9.30 -26.31 5.24
CA PHE A 78 8.05 -25.65 4.95
C PHE A 78 7.64 -25.97 3.51
N ASP A 79 6.33 -26.12 3.28
CA ASP A 79 5.78 -26.31 1.93
C ASP A 79 5.98 -25.05 1.09
N ALA A 80 5.80 -23.87 1.67
CA ALA A 80 6.10 -22.60 1.03
C ALA A 80 6.71 -21.59 2.03
N ILE A 81 7.71 -20.85 1.58
CA ILE A 81 8.27 -19.72 2.32
C ILE A 81 7.99 -18.44 1.54
N VAL A 82 7.29 -17.51 2.17
CA VAL A 82 6.98 -16.20 1.60
C VAL A 82 7.77 -15.12 2.33
N TYR A 83 8.60 -14.39 1.62
CA TYR A 83 9.34 -13.27 2.17
C TYR A 83 8.95 -11.97 1.46
N SER A 84 8.75 -10.94 2.25
CA SER A 84 8.33 -9.62 1.81
C SER A 84 9.06 -8.56 2.61
N THR A 85 9.12 -7.34 2.13
CA THR A 85 9.96 -6.24 2.61
C THR A 85 11.43 -6.37 2.22
N PRO A 86 12.14 -5.27 1.93
CA PRO A 86 13.45 -5.32 1.27
C PRO A 86 14.48 -6.19 1.98
N LYS A 87 14.62 -6.07 3.31
CA LYS A 87 15.57 -6.86 4.08
C LYS A 87 15.15 -8.34 4.19
N ALA A 88 13.85 -8.62 4.37
CA ALA A 88 13.35 -9.99 4.41
C ALA A 88 13.44 -10.67 3.04
N LEU A 89 13.29 -9.91 1.94
CA LEU A 89 13.58 -10.40 0.59
C LEU A 89 15.03 -10.87 0.48
N LEU A 90 16.00 -10.06 0.93
CA LEU A 90 17.41 -10.40 0.84
C LEU A 90 17.77 -11.60 1.74
N LEU A 91 17.54 -11.45 3.04
CA LEU A 91 17.99 -12.46 4.01
C LEU A 91 17.17 -13.76 3.91
N GLY A 92 15.86 -13.64 3.70
CA GLY A 92 14.95 -14.79 3.56
C GLY A 92 15.20 -15.59 2.28
N SER A 93 15.43 -14.91 1.14
CA SER A 93 15.70 -15.59 -0.12
C SER A 93 17.02 -16.36 -0.09
N LEU A 94 18.09 -15.73 0.41
CA LEU A 94 19.42 -16.37 0.48
C LEU A 94 19.43 -17.53 1.47
N SER A 95 18.96 -17.31 2.71
CA SER A 95 18.98 -18.37 3.74
C SER A 95 18.10 -19.54 3.37
N SER A 96 16.90 -19.32 2.82
CA SER A 96 16.04 -20.41 2.37
C SER A 96 16.58 -21.14 1.14
N CYS A 97 17.31 -20.45 0.26
CA CYS A 97 18.00 -21.05 -0.86
C CYS A 97 19.12 -21.97 -0.39
N PHE A 98 20.03 -21.49 0.46
CA PHE A 98 21.13 -22.28 1.01
C PHE A 98 20.67 -23.45 1.89
N ALA A 99 19.50 -23.30 2.54
CA ALA A 99 18.87 -24.40 3.30
C ALA A 99 18.04 -25.35 2.42
N PHE A 100 18.08 -25.22 1.08
CA PHE A 100 17.39 -26.09 0.12
C PHE A 100 15.89 -26.22 0.36
N GLN A 101 15.22 -25.12 0.69
CA GLN A 101 13.77 -25.10 0.86
C GLN A 101 13.08 -25.26 -0.50
N LYS A 102 12.02 -26.08 -0.56
CA LYS A 102 11.40 -26.52 -1.82
C LYS A 102 10.72 -25.39 -2.59
N ARG A 103 9.97 -24.53 -1.90
CA ARG A 103 9.21 -23.46 -2.55
C ARG A 103 9.52 -22.12 -1.89
N ARG A 104 10.11 -21.21 -2.65
CA ARG A 104 10.57 -19.89 -2.22
C ARG A 104 9.87 -18.82 -3.03
N ILE A 105 9.08 -18.00 -2.36
CA ILE A 105 8.19 -17.00 -2.95
C ILE A 105 8.61 -15.61 -2.50
N ALA A 106 8.98 -14.75 -3.44
CA ALA A 106 9.22 -13.35 -3.20
C ALA A 106 7.92 -12.56 -3.39
N LEU A 107 7.44 -11.85 -2.36
CA LEU A 107 6.30 -10.94 -2.47
C LEU A 107 6.81 -9.50 -2.49
N VAL A 108 6.83 -8.90 -3.66
CA VAL A 108 7.33 -7.55 -3.94
C VAL A 108 6.19 -6.55 -3.77
N ARG A 109 6.27 -5.73 -2.71
CA ARG A 109 5.25 -4.72 -2.35
C ARG A 109 5.58 -3.30 -2.81
N GLY A 110 6.68 -3.11 -3.50
CA GLY A 110 7.18 -1.83 -3.97
C GLY A 110 8.70 -1.86 -4.10
N ARG A 111 9.25 -0.79 -4.63
CA ARG A 111 10.69 -0.64 -4.86
C ARG A 111 11.28 0.35 -3.85
N ALA A 112 12.10 -0.15 -2.92
CA ALA A 112 12.67 0.69 -1.86
C ALA A 112 13.69 1.73 -2.37
N TYR A 113 14.25 1.51 -3.56
CA TYR A 113 15.32 2.34 -4.15
C TYR A 113 14.85 3.15 -5.37
N GLU A 114 13.56 3.37 -5.50
CA GLU A 114 12.98 4.09 -6.64
C GLU A 114 13.56 5.51 -6.79
N ASN A 115 13.79 6.18 -5.66
CA ASN A 115 14.36 7.52 -5.59
C ASN A 115 15.91 7.54 -5.47
N PHE A 116 16.57 6.36 -5.57
CA PHE A 116 18.02 6.34 -5.53
C PHE A 116 18.61 6.59 -6.92
N ALA A 117 19.76 7.25 -6.96
CA ALA A 117 20.50 7.53 -8.19
C ALA A 117 21.90 6.92 -8.15
N GLY A 118 22.53 6.83 -9.32
CA GLY A 118 23.92 6.43 -9.50
C GLY A 118 24.25 5.04 -8.93
N LYS A 119 25.44 4.89 -8.36
CA LYS A 119 25.97 3.61 -7.84
C LYS A 119 25.07 2.98 -6.78
N LYS A 120 24.42 3.81 -5.96
CA LYS A 120 23.50 3.32 -4.91
C LYS A 120 22.29 2.60 -5.52
N ARG A 121 21.69 3.14 -6.57
CA ARG A 121 20.60 2.49 -7.30
C ARG A 121 21.04 1.15 -7.88
N ILE A 122 22.16 1.12 -8.61
CA ILE A 122 22.71 -0.09 -9.22
C ILE A 122 22.95 -1.19 -8.18
N PHE A 123 23.49 -0.82 -7.01
CA PHE A 123 23.72 -1.77 -5.92
C PHE A 123 22.40 -2.42 -5.44
N PHE A 124 21.35 -1.63 -5.20
CA PHE A 124 20.07 -2.17 -4.74
C PHE A 124 19.34 -2.97 -5.84
N GLU A 125 19.46 -2.57 -7.10
CA GLU A 125 18.97 -3.34 -8.24
C GLU A 125 19.63 -4.72 -8.33
N LEU A 126 20.96 -4.76 -8.10
CA LEU A 126 21.70 -6.03 -8.09
C LEU A 126 21.24 -6.94 -6.94
N LEU A 127 21.00 -6.38 -5.74
CA LEU A 127 20.47 -7.14 -4.61
C LEU A 127 19.08 -7.70 -4.94
N ASP A 128 18.16 -6.89 -5.48
CA ASP A 128 16.85 -7.38 -5.91
C ASP A 128 16.97 -8.48 -6.95
N LYS A 129 17.82 -8.28 -7.96
CA LYS A 129 18.06 -9.28 -9.01
C LYS A 129 18.54 -10.61 -8.43
N VAL A 130 19.45 -10.60 -7.45
CA VAL A 130 19.92 -11.81 -6.76
C VAL A 130 18.78 -12.47 -5.99
N CYS A 131 18.04 -11.71 -5.18
CA CYS A 131 16.91 -12.23 -4.41
C CYS A 131 15.85 -12.88 -5.29
N LEU A 132 15.49 -12.21 -6.38
CA LEU A 132 14.50 -12.71 -7.32
C LEU A 132 15.02 -13.90 -8.12
N LYS A 133 16.32 -13.94 -8.45
CA LYS A 133 16.93 -15.07 -9.16
C LYS A 133 16.87 -16.37 -8.35
N VAL A 134 17.14 -16.32 -7.04
CA VAL A 134 17.11 -17.50 -6.15
C VAL A 134 15.69 -17.87 -5.70
N SER A 135 14.69 -17.04 -5.96
CA SER A 135 13.28 -17.34 -5.70
C SER A 135 12.67 -18.16 -6.84
N HIS A 136 11.82 -19.13 -6.50
CA HIS A 136 11.10 -19.94 -7.50
C HIS A 136 9.95 -19.16 -8.14
N GLN A 137 9.26 -18.35 -7.34
CA GLN A 137 8.12 -17.54 -7.77
C GLN A 137 8.26 -16.11 -7.22
N VAL A 138 7.79 -15.15 -7.99
CA VAL A 138 7.78 -13.72 -7.62
C VAL A 138 6.37 -13.19 -7.80
N ILE A 139 5.77 -12.75 -6.71
CA ILE A 139 4.46 -12.09 -6.71
C ILE A 139 4.67 -10.58 -6.63
N PHE A 140 4.05 -9.86 -7.52
CA PHE A 140 3.97 -8.39 -7.50
C PHE A 140 2.57 -7.97 -7.10
N ILE A 141 2.46 -6.89 -6.33
CA ILE A 141 1.16 -6.38 -5.89
C ILE A 141 0.45 -5.52 -6.93
N SER A 142 1.09 -5.25 -8.07
CA SER A 142 0.50 -4.52 -9.19
C SER A 142 1.09 -4.98 -10.53
N ASN A 143 0.32 -4.84 -11.61
CA ASN A 143 0.77 -5.18 -12.95
C ASN A 143 1.88 -4.23 -13.43
N GLU A 144 1.77 -2.95 -13.10
CA GLU A 144 2.80 -1.98 -13.48
C GLU A 144 4.13 -2.25 -12.77
N LEU A 145 4.11 -2.60 -11.48
CA LEU A 145 5.32 -3.00 -10.76
C LEU A 145 5.96 -4.24 -11.40
N LYS A 146 5.16 -5.24 -11.78
CA LYS A 146 5.62 -6.41 -12.54
C LYS A 146 6.26 -6.01 -13.87
N LYS A 147 5.61 -5.14 -14.65
CA LYS A 147 6.15 -4.64 -15.93
C LYS A 147 7.49 -3.92 -15.76
N MET A 148 7.61 -3.07 -14.73
CA MET A 148 8.89 -2.39 -14.43
C MET A 148 10.03 -3.38 -14.20
N TYR A 149 9.80 -4.41 -13.36
CA TYR A 149 10.82 -5.42 -13.07
C TYR A 149 11.17 -6.30 -14.28
N LEU A 150 10.20 -6.59 -15.14
CA LEU A 150 10.44 -7.32 -16.39
C LEU A 150 11.22 -6.49 -17.40
N ASN A 151 10.86 -5.22 -17.58
CA ASN A 151 11.54 -4.31 -18.52
C ASN A 151 13.00 -4.06 -18.12
N GLU A 152 13.30 -4.02 -16.84
CA GLU A 152 14.66 -3.87 -16.30
C GLU A 152 15.42 -5.21 -16.18
N ASN A 153 14.85 -6.31 -16.67
CA ASN A 153 15.45 -7.66 -16.61
C ASN A 153 15.86 -8.11 -15.19
N LEU A 154 15.10 -7.69 -14.17
CA LEU A 154 15.33 -8.09 -12.78
C LEU A 154 14.71 -9.45 -12.47
N THR A 155 13.74 -9.88 -13.24
CA THR A 155 13.07 -11.19 -13.14
C THR A 155 12.66 -11.69 -14.53
N SER A 156 12.13 -12.91 -14.63
CA SER A 156 11.63 -13.50 -15.87
C SER A 156 10.10 -13.68 -15.82
N LYS A 157 9.45 -13.65 -17.00
CA LYS A 157 7.99 -13.71 -17.14
C LYS A 157 7.39 -15.00 -16.56
N ASN A 158 8.07 -16.13 -16.73
CA ASN A 158 7.58 -17.46 -16.35
C ASN A 158 7.45 -17.69 -14.84
N LYS A 159 8.14 -16.90 -14.01
CA LYS A 159 8.04 -16.96 -12.54
C LYS A 159 7.43 -15.72 -11.89
N SER A 160 6.94 -14.78 -12.66
CA SER A 160 6.42 -13.48 -12.22
C SER A 160 4.90 -13.44 -12.31
N PHE A 161 4.24 -13.24 -11.17
CA PHE A 161 2.78 -13.29 -11.03
C PHE A 161 2.24 -11.99 -10.44
N VAL A 162 1.00 -11.67 -10.74
CA VAL A 162 0.13 -10.78 -9.97
C VAL A 162 -1.07 -11.63 -9.57
N ILE A 163 -1.45 -11.58 -8.31
CA ILE A 163 -2.59 -12.35 -7.82
C ILE A 163 -3.84 -11.50 -7.98
N GLY A 164 -4.86 -12.07 -8.63
CA GLY A 164 -6.09 -11.34 -8.95
C GLY A 164 -5.83 -10.06 -9.74
N ALA A 165 -6.48 -8.99 -9.34
CA ALA A 165 -6.29 -7.67 -9.92
C ALA A 165 -5.13 -6.87 -9.28
N GLY A 166 -4.43 -7.47 -8.32
CA GLY A 166 -3.37 -6.81 -7.54
C GLY A 166 -3.77 -6.60 -6.08
N SER A 167 -3.10 -5.63 -5.40
CA SER A 167 -3.12 -5.48 -3.95
C SER A 167 -2.50 -6.69 -3.24
N SER A 168 -2.19 -6.56 -1.97
CA SER A 168 -1.66 -7.69 -1.17
C SER A 168 -2.59 -8.09 -0.04
N ASN A 169 -3.61 -7.29 0.24
CA ASN A 169 -4.55 -7.55 1.34
C ASN A 169 -6.00 -7.22 0.98
N GLY A 170 -6.25 -6.57 -0.17
CA GLY A 170 -7.59 -6.12 -0.54
C GLY A 170 -8.14 -5.03 0.37
N VAL A 171 -9.46 -4.87 0.35
CA VAL A 171 -10.22 -3.90 1.15
C VAL A 171 -11.30 -4.63 1.96
N ASP A 172 -11.42 -4.28 3.23
CA ASP A 172 -12.58 -4.61 4.05
C ASP A 172 -13.80 -3.80 3.58
N THR A 173 -14.57 -4.40 2.67
CA THR A 173 -15.70 -3.74 2.01
C THR A 173 -16.93 -3.57 2.92
N ILE A 174 -16.91 -4.17 4.12
CA ILE A 174 -17.91 -3.95 5.17
C ILE A 174 -17.54 -2.69 5.92
N LYS A 175 -16.29 -2.57 6.37
CA LYS A 175 -15.78 -1.39 7.05
C LYS A 175 -15.78 -0.16 6.13
N PHE A 176 -15.26 -0.32 4.90
CA PHE A 176 -15.26 0.72 3.88
C PHE A 176 -16.51 0.59 3.01
N SER A 177 -17.65 0.99 3.55
CA SER A 177 -18.93 1.02 2.85
C SER A 177 -19.52 2.41 2.86
N PRO A 178 -20.33 2.78 1.86
CA PRO A 178 -21.03 4.04 1.88
C PRO A 178 -21.95 4.12 3.10
N ILE A 179 -21.70 5.08 3.98
CA ILE A 179 -22.57 5.39 5.10
C ILE A 179 -23.49 6.51 4.65
N LYS A 180 -24.81 6.34 4.80
CA LYS A 180 -25.76 7.42 4.53
C LYS A 180 -25.63 8.46 5.65
N PHE A 181 -24.90 9.52 5.39
CA PHE A 181 -24.96 10.73 6.20
C PHE A 181 -25.94 11.71 5.55
N GLU A 182 -26.85 12.26 6.33
CA GLU A 182 -27.53 13.48 5.91
C GLU A 182 -26.48 14.60 5.94
N LYS A 183 -25.98 14.99 4.77
CA LYS A 183 -25.12 16.16 4.65
C LYS A 183 -25.93 17.38 5.03
N ASN A 184 -25.75 17.87 6.23
CA ASN A 184 -26.34 19.12 6.69
C ASN A 184 -25.77 20.37 5.94
N ASN A 185 -24.68 20.22 5.21
CA ASN A 185 -23.98 21.26 4.47
C ASN A 185 -23.92 20.95 2.98
N LYS A 186 -24.16 21.96 2.15
CA LYS A 186 -24.03 21.88 0.67
C LYS A 186 -22.57 21.87 0.18
N LEU A 187 -21.58 21.82 1.10
CA LEU A 187 -20.17 21.90 0.75
C LEU A 187 -19.72 20.67 -0.04
N PHE A 188 -18.97 20.91 -1.11
CA PHE A 188 -18.22 19.86 -1.80
C PHE A 188 -17.01 19.47 -0.94
N SER A 189 -16.96 18.22 -0.48
CA SER A 189 -15.97 17.76 0.48
C SER A 189 -14.89 16.92 -0.21
N ILE A 190 -13.64 17.36 -0.06
CA ILE A 190 -12.46 16.63 -0.54
C ILE A 190 -11.72 16.04 0.65
N VAL A 191 -11.32 14.77 0.56
CA VAL A 191 -10.43 14.13 1.53
C VAL A 191 -9.06 13.86 0.92
N VAL A 192 -7.99 14.21 1.65
CA VAL A 192 -6.60 13.86 1.36
C VAL A 192 -6.15 12.92 2.47
N MET A 193 -6.04 11.61 2.17
CA MET A 193 -5.80 10.58 3.17
C MET A 193 -4.42 9.95 3.01
N GLY A 194 -3.62 10.01 4.07
CA GLY A 194 -2.29 9.39 4.09
C GLY A 194 -1.32 10.15 4.98
N ARG A 195 -0.05 9.69 5.03
CA ARG A 195 1.00 10.43 5.74
C ARG A 195 1.18 11.82 5.11
N VAL A 196 1.35 12.82 5.93
CA VAL A 196 1.64 14.18 5.45
C VAL A 196 3.14 14.31 5.29
N CYS A 197 3.61 14.21 4.05
CA CYS A 197 5.02 14.32 3.69
C CYS A 197 5.18 14.62 2.18
N PHE A 198 6.39 14.97 1.77
CA PHE A 198 6.72 15.28 0.38
C PHE A 198 6.29 14.18 -0.59
N ASP A 199 6.65 12.91 -0.31
CA ASP A 199 6.29 11.76 -1.16
C ASP A 199 4.77 11.56 -1.34
N LYS A 200 3.94 12.17 -0.48
CA LYS A 200 2.48 12.13 -0.53
C LYS A 200 1.85 13.41 -1.06
N GLY A 201 2.67 14.35 -1.53
CA GLY A 201 2.27 15.51 -2.30
C GLY A 201 1.67 16.65 -1.49
N ILE A 202 2.12 16.86 -0.23
CA ILE A 202 1.62 18.00 0.56
C ILE A 202 1.97 19.35 -0.09
N GLU A 203 3.14 19.46 -0.73
CA GLU A 203 3.52 20.66 -1.49
C GLU A 203 2.71 20.81 -2.77
N ASP A 204 2.37 19.70 -3.41
CA ASP A 204 1.55 19.71 -4.63
C ASP A 204 0.12 20.13 -4.30
N LEU A 205 -0.42 19.67 -3.16
CA LEU A 205 -1.70 20.16 -2.65
C LEU A 205 -1.67 21.69 -2.50
N TYR A 206 -0.64 22.24 -1.84
CA TYR A 206 -0.50 23.69 -1.66
C TYR A 206 -0.49 24.47 -2.98
N LYS A 207 0.11 23.90 -4.04
CA LYS A 207 0.10 24.50 -5.38
C LYS A 207 -1.27 24.42 -6.04
N ILE A 208 -1.96 23.29 -5.93
CA ILE A 208 -3.31 23.07 -6.48
C ILE A 208 -4.34 24.02 -5.85
N LEU A 209 -4.22 24.27 -4.54
CA LEU A 209 -5.15 25.14 -3.81
C LEU A 209 -5.20 26.57 -4.36
N LYS A 210 -4.14 27.05 -5.02
CA LYS A 210 -4.08 28.39 -5.63
C LYS A 210 -5.07 28.60 -6.79
N ASP A 211 -5.41 27.49 -7.48
CA ASP A 211 -6.26 27.50 -8.68
C ASP A 211 -7.65 26.91 -8.43
N ILE A 212 -7.96 26.51 -7.19
CA ILE A 212 -9.29 26.02 -6.80
C ILE A 212 -10.17 27.18 -6.35
N ASN A 213 -11.40 27.22 -6.86
CA ASN A 213 -12.42 28.10 -6.30
C ASN A 213 -12.86 27.54 -4.93
N SER A 214 -12.65 28.32 -3.87
CA SER A 214 -12.92 27.94 -2.48
C SER A 214 -14.40 28.04 -2.05
N GLU A 215 -15.27 28.66 -2.85
CA GLU A 215 -16.69 28.79 -2.53
C GLU A 215 -17.35 27.40 -2.40
N ASP A 216 -18.11 27.17 -1.36
CA ASP A 216 -18.79 25.89 -1.05
C ASP A 216 -17.83 24.65 -1.04
N LEU A 217 -16.60 24.83 -0.57
CA LEU A 217 -15.57 23.80 -0.51
C LEU A 217 -15.15 23.50 0.94
N GLU A 218 -14.91 22.24 1.23
CA GLU A 218 -14.20 21.76 2.43
C GLU A 218 -13.13 20.74 2.04
N ILE A 219 -11.92 20.89 2.57
CA ILE A 219 -10.84 19.91 2.37
C ILE A 219 -10.39 19.38 3.72
N LYS A 220 -10.35 18.05 3.87
CA LYS A 220 -9.89 17.35 5.08
C LYS A 220 -8.58 16.64 4.80
N ILE A 221 -7.48 17.11 5.39
CA ILE A 221 -6.19 16.44 5.36
C ILE A 221 -6.15 15.50 6.57
N VAL A 222 -5.96 14.19 6.32
CA VAL A 222 -6.03 13.17 7.35
C VAL A 222 -4.77 12.31 7.32
N GLY A 223 -3.98 12.39 8.40
CA GLY A 223 -2.78 11.56 8.57
C GLY A 223 -1.67 12.22 9.35
N ARG A 224 -0.72 11.41 9.81
CA ARG A 224 0.41 11.88 10.61
C ARG A 224 1.42 12.64 9.74
N VAL A 225 1.90 13.77 10.25
CA VAL A 225 3.06 14.48 9.68
C VAL A 225 4.34 13.71 9.96
N GLU A 226 5.23 13.56 8.97
CA GLU A 226 6.45 12.78 9.10
C GLU A 226 7.70 13.60 9.44
N ASP A 227 7.74 14.86 9.00
CA ASP A 227 8.92 15.71 9.11
C ASP A 227 8.55 17.20 9.29
N ASP A 228 9.52 18.00 9.75
CA ASP A 228 9.32 19.41 10.05
C ASP A 228 9.05 20.26 8.79
N GLU A 229 9.59 19.89 7.63
CA GLU A 229 9.35 20.59 6.37
C GLU A 229 7.88 20.44 5.97
N SER A 230 7.37 19.23 6.02
CA SER A 230 5.95 18.94 5.75
C SER A 230 5.02 19.60 6.76
N GLN A 231 5.43 19.71 8.03
CA GLN A 231 4.69 20.45 9.05
C GLN A 231 4.62 21.94 8.71
N SER A 232 5.71 22.53 8.22
CA SER A 232 5.74 23.93 7.80
C SER A 232 4.79 24.21 6.63
N VAL A 233 4.80 23.34 5.62
CA VAL A 233 3.87 23.45 4.47
C VAL A 233 2.42 23.32 4.93
N LEU A 234 2.12 22.34 5.80
CA LEU A 234 0.78 22.18 6.36
C LEU A 234 0.32 23.42 7.13
N ASN A 235 1.20 24.02 7.94
CA ASN A 235 0.87 25.24 8.69
C ASN A 235 0.54 26.40 7.74
N ASN A 236 1.28 26.56 6.64
CA ASN A 236 0.99 27.58 5.62
C ASN A 236 -0.37 27.33 4.97
N ILE A 237 -0.68 26.09 4.59
CA ILE A 237 -2.00 25.74 4.04
C ILE A 237 -3.12 26.13 5.00
N LEU A 238 -2.99 25.77 6.28
CA LEU A 238 -4.03 26.06 7.28
C LEU A 238 -4.17 27.56 7.61
N ALA A 239 -3.10 28.33 7.46
CA ALA A 239 -3.11 29.77 7.68
C ALA A 239 -3.75 30.54 6.50
N GLU A 240 -3.56 30.06 5.28
CA GLU A 240 -4.03 30.73 4.05
C GLU A 240 -5.44 30.28 3.60
N HIS A 241 -5.90 29.09 4.05
CA HIS A 241 -7.11 28.44 3.55
C HIS A 241 -8.01 27.95 4.70
N ASP A 242 -8.98 28.75 5.12
CA ASP A 242 -9.92 28.49 6.23
C ASP A 242 -10.88 27.30 5.97
N TYR A 243 -11.07 26.94 4.70
CA TYR A 243 -11.84 25.77 4.25
C TYR A 243 -11.04 24.46 4.33
N VAL A 244 -9.76 24.49 4.74
CA VAL A 244 -8.92 23.29 4.93
C VAL A 244 -8.85 22.95 6.42
N LYS A 245 -9.09 21.66 6.74
CA LYS A 245 -9.01 21.12 8.12
C LYS A 245 -8.01 19.98 8.17
N TYR A 246 -7.28 19.88 9.29
CA TYR A 246 -6.29 18.84 9.52
C TYR A 246 -6.67 17.90 10.66
N TYR A 247 -6.46 16.59 10.46
CA TYR A 247 -6.68 15.51 11.42
C TYR A 247 -5.46 14.62 11.46
N ASN A 248 -4.71 14.63 12.58
CA ASN A 248 -3.44 13.91 12.71
C ASN A 248 -3.60 12.39 12.60
N HIS A 249 -4.54 11.82 13.33
CA HIS A 249 -4.85 10.39 13.33
C HIS A 249 -6.34 10.19 13.51
N VAL A 250 -6.87 9.19 12.82
CA VAL A 250 -8.28 8.82 12.90
C VAL A 250 -8.43 7.31 13.05
N ASP A 251 -9.33 6.86 13.92
CA ASP A 251 -9.60 5.44 14.13
C ASP A 251 -10.49 4.86 13.03
N SER A 252 -11.33 5.70 12.43
CA SER A 252 -12.29 5.32 11.39
C SER A 252 -12.09 6.11 10.09
N PRO A 253 -11.09 5.75 9.24
CA PRO A 253 -10.91 6.39 7.93
C PRO A 253 -12.15 6.29 7.03
N ALA A 254 -12.93 5.22 7.16
CA ALA A 254 -14.14 4.99 6.38
C ALA A 254 -15.19 6.11 6.54
N GLU A 255 -15.30 6.69 7.73
CA GLU A 255 -16.21 7.81 7.98
C GLU A 255 -15.81 9.07 7.19
N PHE A 256 -14.51 9.34 7.09
CA PHE A 256 -14.02 10.46 6.30
C PHE A 256 -14.28 10.26 4.81
N PHE A 257 -14.07 9.05 4.30
CA PHE A 257 -14.43 8.73 2.91
C PHE A 257 -15.93 8.86 2.68
N SER A 258 -16.76 8.28 3.54
CA SER A 258 -18.22 8.33 3.36
C SER A 258 -18.80 9.76 3.38
N GLN A 259 -18.11 10.71 3.99
CA GLN A 259 -18.49 12.12 4.01
C GLN A 259 -17.91 12.92 2.82
N ALA A 260 -16.93 12.37 2.09
CA ALA A 260 -16.28 13.04 1.00
C ALA A 260 -17.03 12.85 -0.34
N ASP A 261 -16.89 13.83 -1.21
CA ASP A 261 -17.33 13.75 -2.61
C ASP A 261 -16.18 13.31 -3.51
N LEU A 262 -14.93 13.59 -3.09
CA LEU A 262 -13.72 13.30 -3.85
C LEU A 262 -12.58 12.94 -2.89
N HIS A 263 -11.82 11.91 -3.24
CA HIS A 263 -10.50 11.62 -2.67
C HIS A 263 -9.42 12.19 -3.58
N LEU A 264 -8.55 13.06 -3.05
CA LEU A 264 -7.41 13.60 -3.77
C LEU A 264 -6.12 12.89 -3.29
N PHE A 265 -5.45 12.20 -4.20
CA PHE A 265 -4.31 11.33 -3.89
C PHE A 265 -3.07 11.70 -4.69
N LEU A 266 -2.30 12.67 -4.20
CA LEU A 266 -1.17 13.30 -4.87
C LEU A 266 0.17 12.58 -4.62
N SER A 267 0.14 11.28 -4.40
CA SER A 267 1.36 10.50 -4.10
C SER A 267 2.32 10.46 -5.29
N HIS A 268 3.61 10.68 -5.03
CA HIS A 268 4.66 10.62 -6.05
C HIS A 268 5.08 9.17 -6.34
N ARG A 269 4.84 8.26 -5.42
CA ARG A 269 5.13 6.83 -5.58
C ARG A 269 4.22 5.97 -4.73
N GLU A 270 3.80 4.85 -5.30
CA GLU A 270 3.01 3.82 -4.62
C GLU A 270 3.40 2.43 -5.11
N GLY A 271 3.26 1.45 -4.23
CA GLY A 271 3.33 0.07 -4.66
C GLY A 271 2.03 -0.40 -5.32
N PHE A 272 0.88 0.01 -4.74
CA PHE A 272 -0.47 -0.26 -5.26
C PHE A 272 -1.45 0.88 -4.98
N GLY A 273 -1.34 1.58 -3.82
CA GLY A 273 -2.27 2.66 -3.46
C GLY A 273 -3.60 2.14 -2.89
N ASN A 274 -3.56 1.29 -1.86
CA ASN A 274 -4.77 0.73 -1.23
C ASN A 274 -5.79 1.78 -0.81
N VAL A 275 -5.33 2.97 -0.41
CA VAL A 275 -6.20 4.09 0.00
C VAL A 275 -7.18 4.48 -1.11
N ALA A 276 -6.80 4.36 -2.39
CA ALA A 276 -7.70 4.65 -3.51
C ALA A 276 -8.83 3.62 -3.64
N ILE A 277 -8.55 2.33 -3.42
CA ILE A 277 -9.61 1.30 -3.44
C ILE A 277 -10.47 1.33 -2.17
N GLU A 278 -9.95 1.83 -1.03
CA GLU A 278 -10.73 2.12 0.17
C GLU A 278 -11.74 3.25 -0.10
N ALA A 279 -11.31 4.35 -0.72
CA ALA A 279 -12.19 5.44 -1.16
C ALA A 279 -13.26 4.94 -2.14
N ALA A 280 -12.84 4.20 -3.19
CA ALA A 280 -13.76 3.64 -4.20
C ALA A 280 -14.76 2.65 -3.58
N SER A 281 -14.37 1.90 -2.53
CA SER A 281 -15.27 1.03 -1.75
C SER A 281 -16.38 1.83 -1.04
N CYS A 282 -16.09 3.08 -0.66
CA CYS A 282 -17.08 4.03 -0.12
C CYS A 282 -17.86 4.80 -1.20
N ASN A 283 -17.73 4.43 -2.48
CA ASN A 283 -18.28 5.16 -3.64
C ASN A 283 -17.70 6.58 -3.82
N VAL A 284 -16.47 6.80 -3.38
CA VAL A 284 -15.78 8.08 -3.51
C VAL A 284 -14.71 7.96 -4.59
N PRO A 285 -14.82 8.70 -5.70
CA PRO A 285 -13.83 8.65 -6.76
C PRO A 285 -12.50 9.26 -6.31
N THR A 286 -11.40 8.78 -6.89
CA THR A 286 -10.05 9.27 -6.61
C THR A 286 -9.49 10.05 -7.79
N PHE A 287 -9.02 11.29 -7.55
CA PHE A 287 -8.14 12.01 -8.48
C PHE A 287 -6.70 11.84 -8.03
N CYS A 288 -5.85 11.39 -8.94
CA CYS A 288 -4.45 11.07 -8.62
C CYS A 288 -3.53 11.28 -9.81
N TYR A 289 -2.21 11.17 -9.58
CA TYR A 289 -1.23 11.13 -10.66
C TYR A 289 -1.22 9.79 -11.39
N ASP A 290 -0.90 9.80 -12.69
CA ASP A 290 -0.73 8.60 -13.53
C ASP A 290 0.63 7.94 -13.28
N ILE A 291 0.89 7.53 -12.05
CA ILE A 291 2.09 6.81 -11.63
C ILE A 291 1.86 5.29 -11.60
N SER A 292 2.94 4.52 -11.66
CA SER A 292 2.89 3.06 -11.78
C SER A 292 1.99 2.38 -10.74
N GLY A 293 2.12 2.73 -9.47
CA GLY A 293 1.35 2.10 -8.38
C GLY A 293 -0.13 2.45 -8.37
N LEU A 294 -0.57 3.53 -9.04
CA LEU A 294 -1.96 3.97 -9.06
C LEU A 294 -2.72 3.53 -10.31
N LYS A 295 -2.04 3.03 -11.33
CA LYS A 295 -2.69 2.54 -12.57
C LYS A 295 -3.58 1.32 -12.33
N ASP A 296 -3.22 0.47 -11.38
CA ASP A 296 -3.99 -0.72 -11.03
C ASP A 296 -5.06 -0.44 -9.97
N SER A 297 -4.89 0.60 -9.13
CA SER A 297 -5.82 0.95 -8.03
C SER A 297 -6.82 2.05 -8.36
N VAL A 298 -6.62 2.78 -9.46
CA VAL A 298 -7.55 3.80 -9.95
C VAL A 298 -7.87 3.55 -11.41
N MET A 299 -9.08 3.10 -11.67
CA MET A 299 -9.57 2.86 -13.03
C MET A 299 -10.23 4.14 -13.57
N ASN A 300 -9.65 4.72 -14.64
CA ASN A 300 -10.18 5.93 -15.26
C ASN A 300 -11.65 5.75 -15.64
N ASN A 301 -12.47 6.76 -15.34
CA ASN A 301 -13.90 6.82 -15.61
C ASN A 301 -14.76 5.74 -14.91
N VAL A 302 -14.17 5.01 -13.93
CA VAL A 302 -14.90 4.02 -13.10
C VAL A 302 -14.70 4.34 -11.63
N SER A 303 -13.46 4.37 -11.14
CA SER A 303 -13.15 4.65 -9.73
C SER A 303 -12.41 5.98 -9.53
N GLY A 304 -12.18 6.75 -10.60
CA GLY A 304 -11.52 8.04 -10.50
C GLY A 304 -10.93 8.52 -11.84
N LYS A 305 -10.01 9.45 -11.74
CA LYS A 305 -9.29 10.04 -12.88
C LYS A 305 -7.81 10.17 -12.55
N ARG A 306 -6.96 9.73 -13.47
CA ARG A 306 -5.52 9.92 -13.38
C ARG A 306 -5.10 11.11 -14.25
N PHE A 307 -4.15 11.89 -13.73
CA PHE A 307 -3.60 13.10 -14.36
C PHE A 307 -2.09 12.91 -14.55
N ASP A 308 -1.52 13.65 -15.48
CA ASP A 308 -0.07 13.70 -15.64
C ASP A 308 0.60 14.17 -14.34
N PHE A 309 1.81 13.67 -14.10
CA PHE A 309 2.53 13.98 -12.86
C PHE A 309 2.76 15.48 -12.72
N GLN A 310 2.29 16.06 -11.61
CA GLN A 310 2.37 17.49 -11.29
C GLN A 310 1.58 18.42 -12.23
N ASP A 311 0.57 17.91 -12.94
CA ASP A 311 -0.37 18.76 -13.70
C ASP A 311 -1.41 19.40 -12.75
N TYR A 312 -0.96 20.36 -11.98
CA TYR A 312 -1.78 21.07 -10.96
C TYR A 312 -3.00 21.76 -11.56
N ILE A 313 -2.82 22.37 -12.75
CA ILE A 313 -3.85 23.15 -13.44
C ILE A 313 -5.00 22.24 -13.87
N SER A 314 -4.71 21.10 -14.49
CA SER A 314 -5.76 20.16 -14.91
C SER A 314 -6.48 19.54 -13.73
N ILE A 315 -5.78 19.27 -12.61
CA ILE A 315 -6.39 18.76 -11.38
C ILE A 315 -7.33 19.82 -10.80
N ALA A 316 -6.88 21.06 -10.62
CA ALA A 316 -7.69 22.16 -10.09
C ALA A 316 -8.94 22.41 -10.95
N LYS A 317 -8.77 22.42 -12.28
CA LYS A 317 -9.89 22.55 -13.23
C LYS A 317 -10.91 21.42 -13.06
N ALA A 318 -10.46 20.17 -12.98
CA ALA A 318 -11.34 19.01 -12.81
C ALA A 318 -12.08 19.05 -11.46
N ILE A 319 -11.44 19.51 -10.39
CA ILE A 319 -12.08 19.73 -9.08
C ILE A 319 -13.18 20.81 -9.19
N ASN A 320 -12.89 21.94 -9.83
CA ASN A 320 -13.87 23.00 -10.03
C ASN A 320 -15.08 22.53 -10.88
N GLU A 321 -14.85 21.72 -11.92
CA GLU A 321 -15.91 21.11 -12.73
C GLU A 321 -16.74 20.11 -11.93
N ALA A 322 -16.12 19.26 -11.09
CA ALA A 322 -16.81 18.33 -10.21
C ALA A 322 -17.71 19.06 -9.19
N LYS A 323 -17.17 20.11 -8.59
CA LYS A 323 -17.88 20.96 -7.63
C LYS A 323 -19.08 21.71 -8.25
N ALA A 324 -18.95 22.16 -9.49
CA ALA A 324 -20.03 22.85 -10.19
C ALA A 324 -21.24 21.93 -10.48
N ASN A 325 -21.06 20.62 -10.58
CA ASN A 325 -22.11 19.64 -10.86
C ASN A 325 -21.92 18.35 -10.05
N PRO A 326 -22.05 18.40 -8.70
CA PRO A 326 -21.70 17.29 -7.82
C PRO A 326 -22.55 16.02 -8.05
N ASP A 327 -23.81 16.13 -8.42
CA ASP A 327 -24.68 14.99 -8.69
C ASP A 327 -24.24 14.25 -9.96
N ARG A 328 -23.98 14.96 -11.04
CA ARG A 328 -23.45 14.41 -12.28
C ARG A 328 -22.06 13.79 -12.05
N PHE A 329 -21.23 14.42 -11.24
CA PHE A 329 -19.92 13.90 -10.88
C PHE A 329 -20.05 12.56 -10.15
N LYS A 330 -20.92 12.45 -9.15
CA LYS A 330 -21.19 11.20 -8.43
C LYS A 330 -21.75 10.09 -9.34
N GLU A 331 -22.68 10.45 -10.20
CA GLU A 331 -23.27 9.50 -11.17
C GLU A 331 -22.21 8.92 -12.09
N SER A 332 -21.25 9.74 -12.55
CA SER A 332 -20.15 9.30 -13.43
C SER A 332 -19.24 8.23 -12.81
N TYR A 333 -19.23 8.13 -11.48
CA TYR A 333 -18.40 7.16 -10.72
C TYR A 333 -19.22 6.17 -9.88
N SER A 334 -20.51 6.04 -10.17
CA SER A 334 -21.44 5.15 -9.43
C SER A 334 -21.02 3.67 -9.45
N GLY A 335 -20.22 3.25 -10.43
CA GLY A 335 -19.66 1.91 -10.55
C GLY A 335 -18.43 1.61 -9.68
N SER A 336 -17.87 2.61 -8.97
CA SER A 336 -16.59 2.46 -8.22
C SER A 336 -16.63 1.32 -7.20
N ARG A 337 -17.68 1.27 -6.38
CA ARG A 337 -17.83 0.24 -5.36
C ARG A 337 -18.01 -1.16 -5.97
N ALA A 338 -18.82 -1.28 -7.01
CA ALA A 338 -19.04 -2.56 -7.69
C ALA A 338 -17.72 -3.12 -8.23
N TRP A 339 -16.90 -2.26 -8.85
CA TRP A 339 -15.57 -2.62 -9.31
C TRP A 339 -14.63 -3.09 -8.19
N VAL A 340 -14.66 -2.42 -7.00
CA VAL A 340 -13.87 -2.87 -5.84
C VAL A 340 -14.36 -4.20 -5.30
N LEU A 341 -15.66 -4.40 -5.15
CA LEU A 341 -16.26 -5.66 -4.69
C LEU A 341 -15.86 -6.84 -5.60
N GLU A 342 -15.86 -6.61 -6.89
CA GLU A 342 -15.49 -7.62 -7.88
C GLU A 342 -14.00 -7.97 -7.86
N ASN A 343 -13.11 -6.97 -7.60
CA ASN A 343 -11.68 -7.15 -7.86
C ASN A 343 -10.82 -7.14 -6.60
N PHE A 344 -11.24 -6.49 -5.51
CA PHE A 344 -10.40 -6.18 -4.36
C PHE A 344 -11.03 -6.45 -3.01
N SER A 345 -12.21 -7.10 -2.91
CA SER A 345 -12.71 -7.51 -1.59
C SER A 345 -11.64 -8.37 -0.90
N GLN A 346 -11.42 -8.14 0.39
CA GLN A 346 -10.34 -8.79 1.13
C GLN A 346 -10.49 -10.32 1.10
N GLU A 347 -11.71 -10.84 1.20
CA GLU A 347 -11.99 -12.28 1.20
C GLU A 347 -11.53 -12.90 -0.11
N LYS A 348 -11.86 -12.29 -1.26
CA LYS A 348 -11.43 -12.75 -2.58
C LYS A 348 -9.92 -12.71 -2.73
N VAL A 349 -9.29 -11.59 -2.34
CA VAL A 349 -7.84 -11.44 -2.42
C VAL A 349 -7.15 -12.49 -1.53
N TRP A 350 -7.64 -12.71 -0.31
CA TRP A 350 -7.07 -13.70 0.60
C TRP A 350 -7.21 -15.13 0.09
N GLU A 351 -8.37 -15.48 -0.46
CA GLU A 351 -8.61 -16.80 -1.07
C GLU A 351 -7.65 -17.06 -2.23
N GLU A 352 -7.47 -16.08 -3.12
CA GLU A 352 -6.56 -16.18 -4.27
C GLU A 352 -5.10 -16.32 -3.83
N TYR A 353 -4.64 -15.55 -2.82
CA TYR A 353 -3.30 -15.69 -2.25
C TYR A 353 -3.10 -17.04 -1.57
N LEU A 354 -4.07 -17.51 -0.78
CA LEU A 354 -3.98 -18.81 -0.14
C LEU A 354 -3.92 -19.94 -1.16
N ARG A 355 -4.80 -19.91 -2.15
CA ARG A 355 -4.77 -20.88 -3.26
C ARG A 355 -3.40 -20.92 -3.92
N PHE A 356 -2.83 -19.74 -4.20
CA PHE A 356 -1.48 -19.65 -4.79
C PHE A 356 -0.42 -20.22 -3.85
N TYR A 357 -0.50 -20.03 -2.54
CA TYR A 357 0.48 -20.55 -1.58
C TYR A 357 0.38 -22.06 -1.37
N LEU A 358 -0.77 -22.66 -1.58
CA LEU A 358 -1.02 -24.10 -1.41
C LEU A 358 -0.74 -24.93 -2.68
N LEU A 359 -0.62 -24.30 -3.86
CA LEU A 359 -0.21 -24.96 -5.11
C LEU A 359 1.23 -25.47 -5.07
#